data_6fcaa8e266f4096942d1f0964aac70e0
#
_entry.id   6fcaa8e266f4096942d1f0964aac70e0
#
_cell.length_a   1.000
_cell.length_b   1.000
_cell.length_c   1.000
_cell.angle_alpha   90.00
_cell.angle_beta   90.00
_cell.angle_gamma   90.00
#
_symmetry.space_group_name_H-M   'P 1'
#
loop_
_entity.id
_entity.type
_entity.pdbx_description
1 polymer ?
#
loop_
_entity_poly.entity_id
_entity_poly.type
_entity_poly.pdbx_seq_one_letter_code
_entity_poly.pdbx_strand_id
1 'polypeptide(L)'
;MVNRFSRRQALQAVTAGTVALSHTGPAAAEQPAAAEQGEGACVLMAEATEGPFYLDPKLERSDITEGRPGAPLNLALTIIESGPCTPIASARVDVWHCDADGLYSGYAGQGAKDTSTKGQTFLRGTQTTGSDGRVTFETIYPGWYPGRTPHIHVKILLDQKTLVTAQMYFPELLSRRIYGERDPYTTRGDAPDTTNSNDGIFKASGGESGGVMLAIAGVGDVLTGSLVIAIDRSRTSAQGGWMQWLRGKIGPN
;
A
#
# COMPACT_ATOMS: atom_id res chain seq x y z
N MET A 1 -31.78 26.61 -59.13
CA MET A 1 -32.64 25.52 -59.67
C MET A 1 -33.15 24.68 -58.53
N VAL A 2 -34.47 24.75 -58.36
CA VAL A 2 -35.24 24.13 -57.32
C VAL A 2 -35.56 22.71 -57.76
N ASN A 3 -35.45 21.71 -56.87
CA ASN A 3 -36.27 20.51 -57.04
C ASN A 3 -36.74 19.99 -55.69
N ARG A 4 -38.03 20.17 -55.51
CA ARG A 4 -38.88 19.53 -54.47
C ARG A 4 -39.27 18.14 -54.97
N PHE A 5 -39.25 17.14 -54.08
CA PHE A 5 -40.12 15.95 -54.19
C PHE A 5 -40.70 15.64 -52.81
N SER A 6 -41.81 15.64 -52.78
CA SER A 6 -43.20 15.30 -52.49
C SER A 6 -43.37 14.06 -51.63
N ARG A 7 -44.25 14.28 -50.60
CA ARG A 7 -44.87 13.26 -49.73
C ARG A 7 -45.77 12.28 -50.53
N ARG A 8 -45.78 11.02 -50.15
CA ARG A 8 -46.97 10.11 -50.17
C ARG A 8 -46.59 8.83 -49.44
N GLN A 9 -47.16 8.63 -48.26
CA GLN A 9 -48.18 7.63 -47.84
C GLN A 9 -47.89 6.17 -48.22
N ALA A 10 -47.70 5.33 -47.19
CA ALA A 10 -48.39 4.04 -47.10
C ALA A 10 -48.57 3.66 -45.63
N LEU A 11 -49.82 3.36 -45.31
CA LEU A 11 -50.33 2.84 -44.04
C LEU A 11 -50.08 1.33 -43.93
N GLN A 12 -50.16 0.86 -42.67
CA GLN A 12 -50.58 -0.45 -42.15
C GLN A 12 -49.54 -1.54 -41.95
N ALA A 13 -49.27 -1.86 -40.67
CA ALA A 13 -49.78 -3.10 -40.06
C ALA A 13 -49.53 -3.07 -38.54
N VAL A 14 -50.63 -3.14 -37.78
CA VAL A 14 -50.65 -3.34 -36.32
C VAL A 14 -50.45 -4.84 -36.08
N THR A 15 -49.36 -5.22 -35.43
CA THR A 15 -49.28 -6.54 -34.80
C THR A 15 -49.06 -6.34 -33.29
N ALA A 16 -50.02 -6.85 -32.53
CA ALA A 16 -50.00 -6.90 -31.07
C ALA A 16 -48.85 -7.83 -30.62
N GLY A 17 -47.83 -7.28 -30.06
CA GLY A 17 -46.73 -8.04 -29.41
C GLY A 17 -46.86 -7.87 -27.89
N THR A 18 -47.08 -8.97 -27.21
CA THR A 18 -47.10 -9.13 -25.75
C THR A 18 -45.84 -8.55 -25.10
N VAL A 19 -46.05 -7.58 -24.18
CA VAL A 19 -44.99 -7.02 -23.33
C VAL A 19 -44.67 -8.05 -22.26
N ALA A 20 -43.53 -8.72 -22.39
CA ALA A 20 -42.92 -9.45 -21.27
C ALA A 20 -42.23 -8.44 -20.35
N LEU A 21 -42.75 -8.30 -19.12
CA LEU A 21 -42.08 -7.58 -18.06
C LEU A 21 -40.83 -8.37 -17.65
N SER A 22 -39.67 -7.93 -18.12
CA SER A 22 -38.39 -8.39 -17.60
C SER A 22 -38.15 -7.71 -16.25
N HIS A 23 -38.17 -8.50 -15.18
CA HIS A 23 -37.72 -8.06 -13.85
C HIS A 23 -36.19 -7.89 -13.89
N THR A 24 -35.75 -6.66 -13.97
CA THR A 24 -34.32 -6.33 -13.70
C THR A 24 -34.09 -6.42 -12.20
N GLY A 25 -33.46 -7.51 -11.76
CA GLY A 25 -32.90 -7.63 -10.43
C GLY A 25 -31.77 -6.60 -10.24
N PRO A 26 -31.46 -6.22 -8.97
CA PRO A 26 -30.39 -5.25 -8.71
C PRO A 26 -29.08 -5.78 -9.28
N ALA A 27 -28.42 -4.95 -10.08
CA ALA A 27 -27.08 -5.22 -10.58
C ALA A 27 -26.14 -5.38 -9.37
N ALA A 28 -25.57 -6.57 -9.22
CA ALA A 28 -24.47 -6.78 -8.29
C ALA A 28 -23.35 -5.83 -8.71
N ALA A 29 -22.88 -5.01 -7.76
CA ALA A 29 -21.73 -4.17 -7.98
C ALA A 29 -20.54 -5.08 -8.32
N GLU A 30 -20.08 -5.00 -9.54
CA GLU A 30 -18.90 -5.68 -10.05
C GLU A 30 -17.69 -5.14 -9.27
N GLN A 31 -17.12 -5.98 -8.41
CA GLN A 31 -15.86 -5.66 -7.73
C GLN A 31 -14.80 -5.46 -8.82
N PRO A 32 -13.97 -4.40 -8.74
CA PRO A 32 -12.90 -4.23 -9.71
C PRO A 32 -12.02 -5.47 -9.69
N ALA A 33 -11.92 -6.12 -10.84
CA ALA A 33 -11.04 -7.24 -11.06
C ALA A 33 -9.62 -6.82 -10.65
N ALA A 34 -9.00 -7.62 -9.78
CA ALA A 34 -7.59 -7.48 -9.48
C ALA A 34 -6.83 -7.46 -10.82
N ALA A 35 -6.01 -6.45 -11.03
CA ALA A 35 -5.15 -6.38 -12.20
C ALA A 35 -4.43 -7.73 -12.33
N GLU A 36 -4.67 -8.42 -13.43
CA GLU A 36 -3.95 -9.64 -13.80
C GLU A 36 -2.48 -9.26 -13.92
N GLN A 37 -1.72 -9.54 -12.86
CA GLN A 37 -0.27 -9.61 -12.97
C GLN A 37 -0.03 -10.85 -13.83
N GLY A 38 0.51 -10.62 -15.04
CA GLY A 38 0.79 -11.69 -16.00
C GLY A 38 1.48 -12.86 -15.35
N GLU A 39 1.33 -14.06 -15.93
CA GLU A 39 1.95 -15.33 -15.53
C GLU A 39 3.49 -15.22 -15.47
N GLY A 40 3.98 -14.48 -14.47
CA GLY A 40 5.38 -14.31 -14.12
C GLY A 40 5.60 -14.97 -12.77
N ALA A 41 6.69 -15.70 -12.64
CA ALA A 41 7.15 -16.30 -11.40
C ALA A 41 6.93 -15.34 -10.22
N CYS A 42 6.32 -15.83 -9.12
CA CYS A 42 6.12 -15.05 -7.91
C CYS A 42 7.47 -14.60 -7.39
N VAL A 43 7.81 -13.34 -7.64
CA VAL A 43 9.10 -12.77 -7.26
C VAL A 43 9.16 -12.71 -5.74
N LEU A 44 10.12 -13.42 -5.17
CA LEU A 44 10.39 -13.36 -3.74
C LEU A 44 10.69 -11.92 -3.33
N MET A 45 9.94 -11.40 -2.35
CA MET A 45 10.16 -10.04 -1.88
C MET A 45 11.56 -9.91 -1.26
N ALA A 46 12.29 -8.90 -1.71
CA ALA A 46 13.60 -8.60 -1.16
C ALA A 46 13.49 -8.05 0.26
N GLU A 47 14.34 -8.56 1.16
CA GLU A 47 14.43 -8.06 2.53
C GLU A 47 15.08 -6.68 2.58
N ALA A 48 14.61 -5.86 3.52
CA ALA A 48 15.19 -4.59 3.86
C ALA A 48 15.31 -4.44 5.39
N THR A 49 16.12 -3.49 5.83
CA THR A 49 16.26 -3.21 7.26
C THR A 49 14.94 -2.82 7.90
N GLU A 50 14.69 -3.34 9.11
CA GLU A 50 13.56 -2.93 9.96
C GLU A 50 13.63 -1.43 10.30
N GLY A 51 14.82 -0.86 10.30
CA GLY A 51 15.05 0.50 10.74
C GLY A 51 14.89 0.68 12.27
N PRO A 52 15.12 1.90 12.78
CA PRO A 52 15.05 2.17 14.21
C PRO A 52 13.63 2.37 14.75
N PHE A 53 12.62 2.46 13.88
CA PHE A 53 11.26 2.90 14.23
C PHE A 53 10.24 1.77 14.30
N TYR A 54 10.64 0.49 14.30
CA TYR A 54 9.71 -0.58 14.55
C TYR A 54 9.28 -0.59 16.03
N LEU A 55 7.97 -0.54 16.22
CA LEU A 55 7.31 -0.69 17.50
C LEU A 55 6.08 -1.57 17.28
N ASP A 56 5.91 -2.62 18.08
CA ASP A 56 4.70 -3.43 18.08
C ASP A 56 3.72 -2.89 19.15
N PRO A 57 2.74 -2.07 18.77
CA PRO A 57 1.75 -1.54 19.69
C PRO A 57 0.66 -2.58 20.02
N LYS A 58 0.70 -3.77 19.40
CA LYS A 58 -0.32 -4.83 19.47
C LYS A 58 -1.71 -4.34 19.08
N LEU A 59 -1.76 -3.47 18.06
CA LEU A 59 -2.99 -2.88 17.54
C LEU A 59 -3.42 -3.63 16.27
N GLU A 60 -4.38 -4.55 16.44
CA GLU A 60 -5.02 -5.20 15.31
C GLU A 60 -6.13 -4.30 14.78
N ARG A 61 -5.90 -3.70 13.59
CA ARG A 61 -6.78 -2.70 12.97
C ARG A 61 -6.51 -2.51 11.49
N SER A 62 -7.53 -2.05 10.74
CA SER A 62 -7.42 -1.67 9.33
C SER A 62 -7.15 -0.18 9.17
N ASP A 63 -7.90 0.70 9.83
CA ASP A 63 -7.61 2.12 9.86
C ASP A 63 -6.44 2.40 10.81
N ILE A 64 -5.34 2.84 10.23
CA ILE A 64 -4.12 3.18 10.96
C ILE A 64 -3.84 4.68 10.98
N THR A 65 -4.75 5.50 10.43
CA THR A 65 -4.54 6.93 10.26
C THR A 65 -4.50 7.71 11.57
N GLU A 66 -5.35 7.35 12.53
CA GLU A 66 -5.58 8.14 13.76
C GLU A 66 -5.82 9.63 13.46
N GLY A 67 -6.49 9.91 12.32
CA GLY A 67 -6.80 11.28 11.92
C GLY A 67 -5.59 12.10 11.43
N ARG A 68 -4.45 11.47 11.15
CA ARG A 68 -3.29 12.19 10.57
C ARG A 68 -3.64 12.72 9.19
N PRO A 69 -3.33 14.00 8.91
CA PRO A 69 -3.58 14.59 7.60
C PRO A 69 -2.61 14.02 6.56
N GLY A 70 -3.11 13.84 5.32
CA GLY A 70 -2.32 13.37 4.19
C GLY A 70 -3.19 12.89 3.05
N ALA A 71 -2.60 12.57 1.91
CA ALA A 71 -3.32 12.00 0.78
C ALA A 71 -3.81 10.59 1.15
N PRO A 72 -5.13 10.31 1.13
CA PRO A 72 -5.66 9.01 1.53
C PRO A 72 -5.12 7.88 0.65
N LEU A 73 -4.74 6.77 1.28
CA LEU A 73 -4.20 5.59 0.62
C LEU A 73 -4.84 4.32 1.21
N ASN A 74 -5.54 3.56 0.36
CA ASN A 74 -5.96 2.20 0.66
C ASN A 74 -4.87 1.24 0.23
N LEU A 75 -4.24 0.55 1.18
CA LEU A 75 -3.16 -0.39 0.95
C LEU A 75 -3.70 -1.82 1.00
N ALA A 76 -3.60 -2.55 -0.12
CA ALA A 76 -4.02 -3.94 -0.24
C ALA A 76 -2.79 -4.84 -0.45
N LEU A 77 -2.55 -5.76 0.48
CA LEU A 77 -1.43 -6.69 0.41
C LEU A 77 -1.94 -8.12 0.30
N THR A 78 -1.30 -8.91 -0.57
CA THR A 78 -1.58 -10.34 -0.71
C THR A 78 -0.31 -11.12 -0.42
N ILE A 79 -0.36 -11.97 0.61
CA ILE A 79 0.78 -12.76 1.05
C ILE A 79 0.68 -14.14 0.45
N ILE A 80 1.71 -14.56 -0.28
CA ILE A 80 1.75 -15.86 -0.97
C ILE A 80 3.05 -16.60 -0.69
N GLU A 81 3.01 -17.92 -0.85
CA GLU A 81 4.21 -18.76 -0.85
C GLU A 81 4.95 -18.61 -2.18
N SER A 82 6.24 -18.34 -2.14
CA SER A 82 7.07 -18.35 -3.35
C SER A 82 7.17 -19.76 -3.93
N GLY A 83 7.24 -19.86 -5.25
CA GLY A 83 7.22 -21.13 -5.96
C GLY A 83 5.81 -21.56 -6.34
N PRO A 84 4.95 -22.09 -5.43
CA PRO A 84 3.59 -22.49 -5.80
C PRO A 84 2.64 -21.30 -5.98
N CYS A 85 3.00 -20.09 -5.60
CA CYS A 85 2.17 -18.89 -5.67
C CYS A 85 0.82 -19.01 -4.94
N THR A 86 0.76 -19.82 -3.89
CA THR A 86 -0.45 -20.07 -3.12
C THR A 86 -0.61 -19.07 -1.95
N PRO A 87 -1.83 -18.60 -1.64
CA PRO A 87 -2.06 -17.72 -0.52
C PRO A 87 -1.62 -18.31 0.83
N ILE A 88 -1.11 -17.47 1.71
CA ILE A 88 -0.74 -17.85 3.07
C ILE A 88 -1.78 -17.27 4.02
N ALA A 89 -2.56 -18.15 4.65
CA ALA A 89 -3.50 -17.81 5.69
C ALA A 89 -2.80 -17.69 7.05
N SER A 90 -3.43 -16.94 7.97
CA SER A 90 -2.99 -16.77 9.37
C SER A 90 -1.61 -16.15 9.53
N ALA A 91 -1.09 -15.51 8.50
CA ALA A 91 0.13 -14.71 8.61
C ALA A 91 -0.20 -13.35 9.24
N ARG A 92 0.53 -12.99 10.29
CA ARG A 92 0.48 -11.63 10.86
C ARG A 92 1.26 -10.69 9.96
N VAL A 93 0.64 -9.58 9.60
CA VAL A 93 1.23 -8.52 8.77
C VAL A 93 1.24 -7.23 9.57
N ASP A 94 2.42 -6.75 9.92
CA ASP A 94 2.63 -5.45 10.55
C ASP A 94 3.04 -4.44 9.49
N VAL A 95 2.41 -3.26 9.50
CA VAL A 95 2.81 -2.12 8.68
C VAL A 95 3.10 -0.91 9.56
N TRP A 96 4.09 -0.10 9.18
CA TRP A 96 4.37 1.18 9.81
C TRP A 96 5.09 2.11 8.84
N HIS A 97 4.80 3.41 8.98
CA HIS A 97 5.47 4.44 8.20
C HIS A 97 5.39 5.80 8.90
N CYS A 98 6.09 6.79 8.37
CA CYS A 98 6.04 8.15 8.86
C CYS A 98 4.79 8.88 8.38
N ASP A 99 4.39 9.93 9.10
CA ASP A 99 3.33 10.85 8.66
C ASP A 99 3.80 11.78 7.52
N ALA A 100 2.94 12.71 7.12
CA ALA A 100 3.26 13.66 6.06
C ALA A 100 4.45 14.57 6.38
N ASP A 101 4.75 14.78 7.66
CA ASP A 101 5.91 15.55 8.13
C ASP A 101 7.19 14.72 8.25
N GLY A 102 7.15 13.43 7.94
CA GLY A 102 8.28 12.51 8.04
C GLY A 102 8.52 11.96 9.46
N LEU A 103 7.53 12.07 10.36
CA LEU A 103 7.64 11.64 11.76
C LEU A 103 7.01 10.27 11.97
N TYR A 104 7.71 9.39 12.68
CA TYR A 104 7.17 8.11 13.15
C TYR A 104 6.52 8.26 14.52
N SER A 105 5.40 7.60 14.75
CA SER A 105 4.78 7.52 16.08
C SER A 105 5.65 6.75 17.08
N GLY A 106 5.53 7.09 18.37
CA GLY A 106 6.16 6.35 19.48
C GLY A 106 7.57 6.77 19.85
N TYR A 107 8.17 7.74 19.18
CA TYR A 107 9.57 8.12 19.36
C TYR A 107 9.75 9.62 19.70
N ALA A 108 10.86 9.94 20.33
CA ALA A 108 11.27 11.32 20.57
C ALA A 108 12.44 11.69 19.65
N GLY A 109 12.76 12.97 19.60
CA GLY A 109 13.98 13.46 18.94
C GLY A 109 13.96 13.30 17.42
N GLN A 110 12.82 13.54 16.78
CA GLN A 110 12.68 13.36 15.35
C GLN A 110 12.63 14.69 14.59
N GLY A 111 13.20 14.64 13.37
CA GLY A 111 13.22 15.79 12.47
C GLY A 111 14.05 16.96 12.99
N ALA A 112 14.11 18.04 12.21
CA ALA A 112 14.91 19.22 12.53
C ALA A 112 14.39 20.00 13.79
N LYS A 113 13.14 19.74 14.19
CA LYS A 113 12.50 20.39 15.35
C LYS A 113 12.56 19.59 16.64
N ASP A 114 13.31 18.47 16.66
CA ASP A 114 13.40 17.55 17.81
C ASP A 114 12.02 17.12 18.34
N THR A 115 11.11 16.79 17.43
CA THR A 115 9.71 16.51 17.75
C THR A 115 9.55 15.18 18.47
N SER A 116 8.73 15.16 19.52
CA SER A 116 8.38 13.94 20.26
C SER A 116 6.98 13.47 19.93
N THR A 117 6.86 12.20 19.55
CA THR A 117 5.61 11.47 19.33
C THR A 117 5.46 10.32 20.32
N LYS A 118 6.20 10.33 21.44
CA LYS A 118 6.12 9.29 22.48
C LYS A 118 4.68 9.08 22.92
N GLY A 119 4.27 7.80 23.04
CA GLY A 119 2.91 7.40 23.41
C GLY A 119 1.89 7.48 22.29
N GLN A 120 2.24 7.99 21.10
CA GLN A 120 1.38 7.97 19.92
C GLN A 120 1.62 6.68 19.12
N THR A 121 0.59 6.24 18.37
CA THR A 121 0.59 4.97 17.63
C THR A 121 0.14 5.11 16.18
N PHE A 122 -0.06 6.32 15.70
CA PHE A 122 -0.53 6.58 14.34
C PHE A 122 0.34 5.89 13.28
N LEU A 123 -0.29 5.54 12.16
CA LEU A 123 0.33 4.93 10.99
C LEU A 123 1.12 3.66 11.31
N ARG A 124 0.59 2.91 12.29
CA ARG A 124 1.01 1.55 12.66
C ARG A 124 -0.20 0.66 12.81
N GLY A 125 -0.12 -0.55 12.31
CA GLY A 125 -1.19 -1.52 12.52
C GLY A 125 -0.75 -2.92 12.17
N THR A 126 -1.54 -3.85 12.67
CA THR A 126 -1.40 -5.29 12.46
C THR A 126 -2.68 -5.82 11.89
N GLN A 127 -2.60 -6.75 10.95
CA GLN A 127 -3.70 -7.60 10.53
C GLN A 127 -3.23 -9.03 10.33
N THR A 128 -4.18 -9.97 10.37
CA THR A 128 -3.92 -11.38 10.10
C THR A 128 -4.59 -11.76 8.79
N THR A 129 -3.85 -12.43 7.89
CA THR A 129 -4.36 -12.83 6.57
C THR A 129 -5.49 -13.85 6.68
N GLY A 130 -6.52 -13.67 5.85
CA GLY A 130 -7.56 -14.66 5.60
C GLY A 130 -7.07 -15.83 4.74
N SER A 131 -7.99 -16.71 4.35
CA SER A 131 -7.71 -17.88 3.48
C SER A 131 -7.22 -17.48 2.09
N ASP A 132 -7.50 -16.25 1.65
CA ASP A 132 -7.05 -15.65 0.40
C ASP A 132 -5.68 -14.95 0.51
N GLY A 133 -5.05 -14.99 1.69
CA GLY A 133 -3.77 -14.36 1.97
C GLY A 133 -3.80 -12.84 2.05
N ARG A 134 -4.99 -12.21 2.10
CA ARG A 134 -5.14 -10.76 1.98
C ARG A 134 -5.27 -10.04 3.32
N VAL A 135 -4.74 -8.81 3.33
CA VAL A 135 -4.98 -7.78 4.36
C VAL A 135 -5.12 -6.42 3.68
N THR A 136 -5.84 -5.49 4.32
CA THR A 136 -6.03 -4.13 3.80
C THR A 136 -5.87 -3.11 4.91
N PHE A 137 -5.20 -2.00 4.62
CA PHE A 137 -5.03 -0.90 5.57
C PHE A 137 -5.51 0.41 4.94
N GLU A 138 -6.27 1.17 5.71
CA GLU A 138 -6.58 2.56 5.42
C GLU A 138 -5.50 3.43 6.06
N THR A 139 -4.81 4.22 5.24
CA THR A 139 -3.67 5.01 5.67
C THR A 139 -3.54 6.30 4.85
N ILE A 140 -2.41 6.97 4.95
CA ILE A 140 -2.05 8.12 4.11
C ILE A 140 -0.78 7.81 3.32
N TYR A 141 -0.55 8.56 2.26
CA TYR A 141 0.73 8.55 1.56
C TYR A 141 1.84 9.02 2.52
N PRO A 142 2.95 8.29 2.69
CA PRO A 142 4.02 8.69 3.60
C PRO A 142 4.69 9.98 3.14
N GLY A 143 5.11 10.81 4.08
CA GLY A 143 5.99 11.92 3.82
C GLY A 143 7.43 11.47 3.55
N TRP A 144 8.36 12.39 3.65
CA TRP A 144 9.79 12.14 3.48
C TRP A 144 10.59 12.60 4.71
N TYR A 145 11.74 12.03 4.88
CA TYR A 145 12.75 12.47 5.83
C TYR A 145 14.15 12.29 5.20
N PRO A 146 15.17 13.02 5.69
CA PRO A 146 16.50 13.06 5.05
C PRO A 146 17.09 11.68 4.78
N GLY A 147 17.64 11.51 3.59
CA GLY A 147 18.34 10.31 3.18
C GLY A 147 17.45 9.13 2.74
N ARG A 148 16.12 9.30 2.68
CA ARG A 148 15.19 8.22 2.32
C ARG A 148 14.13 8.65 1.30
N THR A 149 13.91 7.80 0.31
CA THR A 149 12.72 7.89 -0.55
C THR A 149 11.46 7.48 0.23
N PRO A 150 10.24 7.93 -0.15
CA PRO A 150 9.00 7.51 0.52
C PRO A 150 8.81 6.01 0.53
N HIS A 151 8.50 5.45 1.69
CA HIS A 151 8.31 4.01 1.84
C HIS A 151 7.37 3.67 3.00
N ILE A 152 6.78 2.49 2.90
CA ILE A 152 6.02 1.84 3.98
C ILE A 152 6.77 0.58 4.36
N HIS A 153 7.05 0.43 5.64
CA HIS A 153 7.62 -0.82 6.18
C HIS A 153 6.56 -1.90 6.27
N VAL A 154 6.97 -3.13 6.05
CA VAL A 154 6.17 -4.32 6.25
C VAL A 154 6.98 -5.40 6.96
N LYS A 155 6.33 -6.11 7.89
CA LYS A 155 6.88 -7.28 8.56
C LYS A 155 5.86 -8.39 8.57
N ILE A 156 6.25 -9.58 8.12
CA ILE A 156 5.36 -10.73 8.04
C ILE A 156 5.87 -11.81 8.98
N LEU A 157 4.96 -12.26 9.84
CA LEU A 157 5.23 -13.31 10.82
C LEU A 157 4.22 -14.47 10.62
N LEU A 158 4.72 -15.68 10.79
CA LEU A 158 3.88 -16.87 10.86
C LEU A 158 4.39 -17.73 12.02
N ASP A 159 3.48 -18.21 12.87
CA ASP A 159 3.82 -18.98 14.07
C ASP A 159 4.91 -18.29 14.93
N GLN A 160 4.76 -16.98 15.13
CA GLN A 160 5.70 -16.09 15.84
C GLN A 160 7.10 -15.97 15.21
N LYS A 161 7.31 -16.61 14.07
CA LYS A 161 8.56 -16.52 13.30
C LYS A 161 8.46 -15.39 12.30
N THR A 162 9.42 -14.46 12.30
CA THR A 162 9.53 -13.44 11.25
C THR A 162 10.02 -14.10 9.97
N LEU A 163 9.21 -14.05 8.92
CA LEU A 163 9.52 -14.60 7.61
C LEU A 163 10.17 -13.59 6.69
N VAL A 164 9.71 -12.34 6.73
CA VAL A 164 10.27 -11.23 5.98
C VAL A 164 10.12 -9.92 6.74
N THR A 165 11.12 -9.07 6.63
CA THR A 165 11.06 -7.65 6.97
C THR A 165 11.51 -6.89 5.73
N ALA A 166 10.69 -5.96 5.25
CA ALA A 166 10.92 -5.28 3.99
C ALA A 166 10.35 -3.85 4.00
N GLN A 167 10.57 -3.15 2.91
CA GLN A 167 10.01 -1.82 2.67
C GLN A 167 9.33 -1.81 1.31
N MET A 168 8.17 -1.19 1.22
CA MET A 168 7.39 -1.02 0.00
C MET A 168 7.54 0.42 -0.49
N TYR A 169 7.73 0.59 -1.78
CA TYR A 169 8.06 1.87 -2.39
C TYR A 169 7.04 2.27 -3.44
N PHE A 170 7.11 3.53 -3.81
CA PHE A 170 6.18 4.17 -4.73
C PHE A 170 6.85 4.58 -6.04
N PRO A 171 6.11 4.67 -7.15
CA PRO A 171 6.62 5.29 -8.38
C PRO A 171 7.07 6.72 -8.13
N GLU A 172 8.29 7.07 -8.52
CA GLU A 172 8.91 8.37 -8.22
C GLU A 172 8.10 9.56 -8.76
N LEU A 173 7.53 9.42 -9.97
CA LEU A 173 6.70 10.47 -10.57
C LEU A 173 5.43 10.74 -9.74
N LEU A 174 4.86 9.70 -9.13
CA LEU A 174 3.72 9.86 -8.23
C LEU A 174 4.12 10.63 -6.97
N SER A 175 5.25 10.28 -6.35
CA SER A 175 5.76 10.99 -5.17
C SER A 175 5.93 12.48 -5.44
N ARG A 176 6.56 12.82 -6.57
CA ARG A 176 6.72 14.23 -6.99
C ARG A 176 5.39 14.95 -7.14
N ARG A 177 4.39 14.27 -7.72
CA ARG A 177 3.06 14.82 -7.90
C ARG A 177 2.35 15.04 -6.58
N ILE A 178 2.31 14.04 -5.70
CA ILE A 178 1.68 14.15 -4.38
C ILE A 178 2.30 15.29 -3.57
N TYR A 179 3.61 15.39 -3.55
CA TYR A 179 4.33 16.40 -2.78
C TYR A 179 4.21 17.81 -3.34
N GLY A 180 4.01 17.94 -4.65
CA GLY A 180 3.83 19.24 -5.31
C GLY A 180 2.39 19.71 -5.38
N GLU A 181 1.39 18.85 -5.21
CA GLU A 181 -0.01 19.18 -5.51
C GLU A 181 -0.96 18.96 -4.33
N ARG A 182 -0.57 18.25 -3.25
CA ARG A 182 -1.48 17.88 -2.17
C ARG A 182 -1.01 18.38 -0.80
N ASP A 183 -1.96 18.95 -0.06
CA ASP A 183 -1.73 19.27 1.35
C ASP A 183 -1.78 17.97 2.20
N PRO A 184 -0.99 17.90 3.30
CA PRO A 184 -0.12 18.97 3.85
C PRO A 184 1.31 18.97 3.26
N TYR A 185 1.63 18.13 2.27
CA TYR A 185 3.00 17.98 1.73
C TYR A 185 3.50 19.29 1.09
N THR A 186 2.61 20.01 0.38
CA THR A 186 2.94 21.29 -0.27
C THR A 186 3.36 22.38 0.72
N THR A 187 2.92 22.28 1.97
CA THR A 187 3.14 23.30 3.01
C THR A 187 4.36 23.02 3.89
N ARG A 188 5.09 21.93 3.67
CA ARG A 188 6.27 21.56 4.49
C ARG A 188 7.43 22.49 4.32
N GLY A 189 7.64 23.34 3.59
CA GLY A 189 8.77 24.30 3.48
C GLY A 189 10.15 23.67 3.19
N ASP A 190 10.26 22.34 3.13
CA ASP A 190 11.43 21.57 2.72
C ASP A 190 11.07 20.68 1.51
N ALA A 191 12.05 20.18 0.80
CA ALA A 191 11.86 19.27 -0.33
C ALA A 191 12.54 17.92 -0.05
N PRO A 192 12.05 16.81 -0.64
CA PRO A 192 12.74 15.53 -0.57
C PRO A 192 14.15 15.64 -1.14
N ASP A 193 15.15 15.18 -0.41
CA ASP A 193 16.54 15.11 -0.84
C ASP A 193 16.90 13.78 -1.51
N THR A 194 16.00 12.80 -1.41
CA THR A 194 16.25 11.43 -1.81
C THR A 194 15.12 10.91 -2.70
N THR A 195 15.51 10.25 -3.77
CA THR A 195 14.65 9.60 -4.74
C THR A 195 14.92 8.10 -4.77
N ASN A 196 14.13 7.31 -5.49
CA ASN A 196 14.39 5.89 -5.67
C ASN A 196 15.80 5.64 -6.24
N SER A 197 16.23 6.49 -7.15
CA SER A 197 17.51 6.34 -7.85
C SER A 197 18.74 6.53 -6.96
N ASN A 198 18.64 7.26 -5.85
CA ASN A 198 19.77 7.52 -4.93
C ASN A 198 19.59 6.95 -3.51
N ASP A 199 18.42 6.36 -3.17
CA ASP A 199 18.21 5.65 -1.92
C ASP A 199 18.99 4.33 -1.90
N GLY A 200 19.95 4.21 -0.95
CA GLY A 200 20.80 3.03 -0.82
C GLY A 200 20.04 1.77 -0.42
N ILE A 201 18.96 1.91 0.39
CA ILE A 201 18.16 0.77 0.85
C ILE A 201 17.27 0.28 -0.28
N PHE A 202 16.62 1.17 -1.03
CA PHE A 202 15.87 0.81 -2.22
C PHE A 202 16.73 0.03 -3.23
N LYS A 203 17.92 0.53 -3.53
CA LYS A 203 18.85 -0.15 -4.44
C LYS A 203 19.31 -1.52 -3.91
N ALA A 204 19.60 -1.62 -2.62
CA ALA A 204 19.98 -2.89 -1.98
C ALA A 204 18.83 -3.90 -1.96
N SER A 205 17.58 -3.46 -1.97
CA SER A 205 16.38 -4.30 -2.12
C SER A 205 16.09 -4.69 -3.58
N GLY A 206 17.03 -4.56 -4.49
CA GLY A 206 16.86 -4.88 -5.91
C GLY A 206 16.12 -3.82 -6.72
N GLY A 207 15.83 -2.66 -6.16
CA GLY A 207 15.13 -1.58 -6.83
C GLY A 207 13.75 -2.00 -7.36
N GLU A 208 13.42 -1.59 -8.56
CA GLU A 208 12.13 -1.93 -9.20
C GLU A 208 11.93 -3.44 -9.44
N SER A 209 13.03 -4.20 -9.55
CA SER A 209 12.99 -5.66 -9.77
C SER A 209 12.91 -6.47 -8.48
N GLY A 210 13.03 -5.86 -7.30
CA GLY A 210 13.07 -6.53 -6.00
C GLY A 210 11.71 -6.98 -5.46
N GLY A 211 10.63 -6.83 -6.22
CA GLY A 211 9.27 -7.16 -5.76
C GLY A 211 8.77 -6.22 -4.65
N VAL A 212 9.31 -5.00 -4.59
CA VAL A 212 9.07 -4.02 -3.51
C VAL A 212 8.25 -2.79 -3.96
N MET A 213 7.91 -2.71 -5.25
CA MET A 213 7.16 -1.58 -5.81
C MET A 213 5.65 -1.78 -5.69
N LEU A 214 4.96 -0.83 -5.08
CA LEU A 214 3.51 -0.78 -5.05
C LEU A 214 2.95 -0.48 -6.44
N ALA A 215 1.99 -1.28 -6.89
CA ALA A 215 1.13 -0.91 -8.00
C ALA A 215 0.10 0.10 -7.49
N ILE A 216 0.12 1.30 -8.06
CA ILE A 216 -0.76 2.38 -7.63
C ILE A 216 -1.83 2.63 -8.67
N ALA A 217 -3.07 2.60 -8.23
CA ALA A 217 -4.24 3.07 -8.96
C ALA A 217 -4.94 4.15 -8.13
N GLY A 218 -5.82 4.92 -8.74
CA GLY A 218 -6.62 5.89 -8.01
C GLY A 218 -7.70 6.50 -8.89
N VAL A 219 -8.87 6.69 -8.31
CA VAL A 219 -9.96 7.46 -8.90
C VAL A 219 -10.28 8.60 -7.94
N GLY A 220 -10.08 9.84 -8.38
CA GLY A 220 -10.28 11.04 -7.55
C GLY A 220 -9.18 11.21 -6.50
N ASP A 221 -9.59 11.50 -5.25
CA ASP A 221 -8.65 11.90 -4.19
C ASP A 221 -8.05 10.73 -3.42
N VAL A 222 -8.60 9.53 -3.53
CA VAL A 222 -8.14 8.34 -2.81
C VAL A 222 -7.25 7.49 -3.70
N LEU A 223 -6.05 7.18 -3.22
CA LEU A 223 -5.13 6.26 -3.88
C LEU A 223 -5.41 4.83 -3.42
N THR A 224 -5.18 3.86 -4.30
CA THR A 224 -5.12 2.44 -3.96
C THR A 224 -3.72 1.92 -4.29
N GLY A 225 -3.02 1.44 -3.28
CA GLY A 225 -1.74 0.76 -3.44
C GLY A 225 -1.92 -0.74 -3.26
N SER A 226 -1.37 -1.55 -4.16
CA SER A 226 -1.43 -3.00 -4.03
C SER A 226 -0.06 -3.64 -4.26
N LEU A 227 0.19 -4.75 -3.55
CA LEU A 227 1.39 -5.55 -3.73
C LEU A 227 1.11 -7.01 -3.41
N VAL A 228 1.60 -7.91 -4.26
CA VAL A 228 1.70 -9.34 -3.97
C VAL A 228 3.08 -9.59 -3.36
N ILE A 229 3.11 -10.07 -2.14
CA ILE A 229 4.33 -10.33 -1.37
C ILE A 229 4.55 -11.84 -1.33
N ALA A 230 5.49 -12.32 -2.16
CA ALA A 230 5.89 -13.71 -2.15
C ALA A 230 6.98 -13.91 -1.08
N ILE A 231 6.78 -14.90 -0.21
CA ILE A 231 7.69 -15.26 0.86
C ILE A 231 8.02 -16.74 0.83
N ASP A 232 9.16 -17.12 1.39
CA ASP A 232 9.59 -18.50 1.57
C ASP A 232 9.42 -18.89 3.06
N ARG A 233 8.42 -19.72 3.37
CA ARG A 233 8.14 -20.14 4.76
C ARG A 233 9.26 -20.95 5.40
N SER A 234 10.15 -21.53 4.60
CA SER A 234 11.31 -22.26 5.13
C SER A 234 12.39 -21.32 5.71
N ARG A 235 12.41 -20.08 5.24
CA ARG A 235 13.37 -19.06 5.67
C ARG A 235 12.92 -18.35 6.95
N THR A 236 13.88 -17.73 7.61
CA THR A 236 13.66 -16.75 8.70
C THR A 236 14.34 -15.47 8.27
N SER A 237 13.67 -14.33 8.44
CA SER A 237 14.24 -13.04 8.11
C SER A 237 15.54 -12.81 8.90
N ALA A 238 16.60 -12.45 8.19
CA ALA A 238 17.87 -12.10 8.79
C ALA A 238 17.83 -10.73 9.48
N GLN A 239 16.85 -9.89 9.13
CA GLN A 239 16.79 -8.48 9.55
C GLN A 239 16.26 -8.26 10.97
N GLY A 240 15.55 -9.24 11.57
CA GLY A 240 15.01 -9.12 12.93
C GLY A 240 15.97 -9.45 14.08
N GLY A 241 17.04 -10.21 13.81
CA GLY A 241 17.88 -10.78 14.87
C GLY A 241 18.88 -9.82 15.50
N TRP A 242 19.55 -9.01 14.70
CA TRP A 242 20.63 -8.16 15.20
C TRP A 242 20.11 -6.89 15.89
N MET A 243 18.99 -6.34 15.47
CA MET A 243 18.37 -5.19 16.11
C MET A 243 17.71 -5.55 17.45
N GLN A 244 17.12 -6.72 17.58
CA GLN A 244 16.71 -7.24 18.89
C GLN A 244 17.89 -7.40 19.84
N TRP A 245 19.04 -7.85 19.36
CA TRP A 245 20.27 -7.96 20.15
C TRP A 245 20.78 -6.59 20.60
N LEU A 246 20.74 -5.55 19.73
CA LEU A 246 21.12 -4.18 20.10
C LEU A 246 20.13 -3.56 21.10
N ARG A 247 18.82 -3.77 20.95
CA ARG A 247 17.79 -3.29 21.90
C ARG A 247 17.93 -3.96 23.27
N GLY A 248 18.34 -5.21 23.32
CA GLY A 248 18.61 -5.91 24.57
C GLY A 248 19.85 -5.40 25.30
N LYS A 249 20.78 -4.70 24.62
CA LYS A 249 21.97 -4.09 25.22
C LYS A 249 21.82 -2.60 25.56
N ILE A 250 20.87 -1.92 24.92
CA ILE A 250 20.53 -0.52 25.20
C ILE A 250 19.18 -0.58 25.91
N GLY A 251 19.21 -0.81 27.23
CA GLY A 251 18.00 -0.86 28.05
C GLY A 251 17.12 0.39 27.85
N PRO A 252 15.82 0.30 28.20
CA PRO A 252 14.95 1.46 28.11
C PRO A 252 15.43 2.53 29.09
N ASN A 253 15.80 3.70 28.59
CA ASN A 253 15.93 4.92 29.37
C ASN A 253 14.58 5.54 29.60
#